data_add1df00ed25f9491d7bc424b8523fae
#
_entry.id   add1df00ed25f9491d7bc424b8523fae
#
_cell.length_a   1.000
_cell.length_b   1.000
_cell.length_c   1.000
_cell.angle_alpha   90.00
_cell.angle_beta   90.00
_cell.angle_gamma   90.00
#
_symmetry.space_group_name_H-M   'P 1'
#
loop_
_entity.id
_entity.type
_entity.pdbx_description
1 polymer ?
#
loop_
_entity_poly.entity_id
_entity_poly.type
_entity_poly.pdbx_seq_one_letter_code
_entity_poly.pdbx_strand_id
1 'polypeptide(L)'
;DNPNNNLTLSLSKIRNILNRLNEIEQKKFIIHFKFLINNITNDIIKNYLNSFLVNLDFFSSDMFNSLINDITNDQSLTPNTKYFLFWQYLRLDFIKPLENKINQEYLWSLYKNIYNNYKNFFSNFEFICKEKRNENLIFIFTGQFLGELHAPTKLLLERAYHLKKNFNKEILIINTSELLTKKAEIPFFESTFANKIDSYSNINQISYRDIEIPFYQSNTDMPDENEILNILSIVQEYKPYFILNIGSGNLTADLCSNLVTTVSFPTTSDLAISESQIHI
;
A
#
# COMPACT_ATOMS: atom_id res chain seq x y z
N ASP A 1 11.67 8.59 21.02
CA ASP A 1 11.75 10.02 20.75
C ASP A 1 11.74 10.24 19.24
N ASN A 2 10.75 10.94 18.72
CA ASN A 2 10.72 11.31 17.32
C ASN A 2 11.95 12.17 17.00
N PRO A 3 12.62 11.98 15.83
CA PRO A 3 13.71 12.84 15.43
C PRO A 3 13.22 14.28 15.40
N ASN A 4 13.90 15.13 16.13
CA ASN A 4 13.49 16.52 16.25
C ASN A 4 13.70 17.26 14.91
N ASN A 5 13.01 18.39 14.74
CA ASN A 5 13.11 19.23 13.54
C ASN A 5 14.57 19.59 13.18
N ASN A 6 15.47 19.68 14.18
CA ASN A 6 16.88 19.97 13.97
C ASN A 6 17.63 18.85 13.24
N LEU A 7 17.32 17.57 13.52
CA LEU A 7 17.92 16.44 12.81
C LEU A 7 17.46 16.43 11.35
N THR A 8 16.18 16.59 11.10
CA THR A 8 15.61 16.66 9.74
C THR A 8 16.24 17.80 8.92
N LEU A 9 16.36 18.99 9.51
CA LEU A 9 17.01 20.14 8.87
C LEU A 9 18.50 19.86 8.59
N SER A 10 19.20 19.21 9.50
CA SER A 10 20.60 18.85 9.32
C SER A 10 20.79 17.85 8.18
N LEU A 11 19.94 16.81 8.12
CA LEU A 11 19.97 15.82 7.03
C LEU A 11 19.65 16.46 5.67
N SER A 12 18.67 17.38 5.62
CA SER A 12 18.36 18.13 4.39
C SER A 12 19.54 18.99 3.90
N LYS A 13 20.27 19.62 4.83
CA LYS A 13 21.51 20.35 4.49
C LYS A 13 22.60 19.41 3.97
N ILE A 14 22.78 18.25 4.62
CA ILE A 14 23.72 17.22 4.20
C ILE A 14 23.39 16.77 2.78
N ARG A 15 22.12 16.45 2.46
CA ARG A 15 21.69 16.08 1.10
C ARG A 15 22.08 17.12 0.07
N ASN A 16 21.86 18.40 0.35
CA ASN A 16 22.24 19.48 -0.56
C ASN A 16 23.76 19.58 -0.81
N ILE A 17 24.58 19.22 0.18
CA ILE A 17 26.04 19.14 0.02
C ILE A 17 26.39 17.91 -0.81
N LEU A 18 25.82 16.75 -0.49
CA LEU A 18 26.08 15.48 -1.15
C LEU A 18 25.76 15.51 -2.64
N ASN A 19 24.68 16.18 -3.05
CA ASN A 19 24.30 16.33 -4.46
C ASN A 19 25.31 17.16 -5.29
N ARG A 20 26.26 17.83 -4.64
CA ARG A 20 27.35 18.57 -5.29
C ARG A 20 28.66 17.79 -5.39
N LEU A 21 28.74 16.64 -4.73
CA LEU A 21 29.91 15.76 -4.76
C LEU A 21 29.95 14.95 -6.06
N ASN A 22 31.13 14.51 -6.45
CA ASN A 22 31.27 13.56 -7.54
C ASN A 22 30.85 12.15 -7.12
N GLU A 23 30.62 11.27 -8.08
CA GLU A 23 30.10 9.92 -7.88
C GLU A 23 30.95 9.07 -6.91
N ILE A 24 32.29 9.24 -6.95
CA ILE A 24 33.23 8.51 -6.07
C ILE A 24 33.04 8.94 -4.62
N GLU A 25 32.89 10.23 -4.39
CA GLU A 25 32.67 10.81 -3.07
C GLU A 25 31.29 10.42 -2.52
N GLN A 26 30.26 10.44 -3.35
CA GLN A 26 28.91 10.00 -3.01
C GLN A 26 28.90 8.53 -2.56
N LYS A 27 29.54 7.64 -3.33
CA LYS A 27 29.68 6.21 -2.97
C LYS A 27 30.44 6.02 -1.64
N LYS A 28 31.54 6.74 -1.44
CA LYS A 28 32.29 6.71 -0.17
C LYS A 28 31.40 7.16 1.00
N PHE A 29 30.64 8.24 0.83
CA PHE A 29 29.72 8.70 1.87
C PHE A 29 28.72 7.60 2.25
N ILE A 30 28.04 6.96 1.28
CA ILE A 30 27.06 5.90 1.57
C ILE A 30 27.69 4.77 2.37
N ILE A 31 28.89 4.30 1.97
CA ILE A 31 29.57 3.20 2.65
C ILE A 31 29.84 3.57 4.12
N HIS A 32 30.41 4.76 4.36
CA HIS A 32 30.70 5.20 5.71
C HIS A 32 29.46 5.46 6.55
N PHE A 33 28.43 6.05 5.93
CA PHE A 33 27.17 6.35 6.63
C PHE A 33 26.41 5.08 7.00
N LYS A 34 26.38 4.07 6.11
CA LYS A 34 25.83 2.74 6.44
C LYS A 34 26.59 2.08 7.61
N PHE A 35 27.94 2.17 7.59
CA PHE A 35 28.73 1.66 8.72
C PHE A 35 28.36 2.35 10.04
N LEU A 36 28.16 3.66 10.05
CA LEU A 36 27.71 4.39 11.24
C LEU A 36 26.31 3.97 11.67
N ILE A 37 25.36 3.85 10.73
CA ILE A 37 23.98 3.40 11.01
C ILE A 37 23.98 2.02 11.66
N ASN A 38 24.82 1.10 11.19
CA ASN A 38 24.86 -0.28 11.73
C ASN A 38 25.36 -0.33 13.18
N ASN A 39 26.06 0.69 13.65
CA ASN A 39 26.49 0.81 15.04
C ASN A 39 25.45 1.51 15.95
N ILE A 40 24.34 1.95 15.41
CA ILE A 40 23.25 2.57 16.18
C ILE A 40 22.37 1.47 16.78
N THR A 41 22.23 1.52 18.11
CA THR A 41 21.40 0.57 18.87
C THR A 41 19.93 0.98 18.97
N ASN A 42 19.62 2.24 18.68
CA ASN A 42 18.22 2.73 18.69
C ASN A 42 17.60 2.49 17.31
N ASP A 43 16.67 1.54 17.21
CA ASP A 43 16.03 1.13 15.97
C ASP A 43 15.23 2.26 15.30
N ILE A 44 14.62 3.15 16.08
CA ILE A 44 13.88 4.31 15.55
C ILE A 44 14.83 5.24 14.78
N ILE A 45 15.96 5.58 15.39
CA ILE A 45 16.98 6.44 14.77
C ILE A 45 17.60 5.73 13.57
N LYS A 46 17.92 4.45 13.71
CA LYS A 46 18.47 3.62 12.63
C LYS A 46 17.55 3.59 11.42
N ASN A 47 16.27 3.33 11.61
CA ASN A 47 15.28 3.32 10.53
C ASN A 47 15.11 4.70 9.89
N TYR A 48 15.11 5.77 10.70
CA TYR A 48 15.04 7.13 10.18
C TYR A 48 16.25 7.51 9.29
N LEU A 49 17.45 7.14 9.70
CA LEU A 49 18.67 7.39 8.91
C LEU A 49 18.72 6.50 7.65
N ASN A 50 18.24 5.27 7.71
CA ASN A 50 18.05 4.44 6.52
C ASN A 50 17.05 5.08 5.55
N SER A 51 15.95 5.63 6.06
CA SER A 51 14.97 6.35 5.21
C SER A 51 15.55 7.62 4.58
N PHE A 52 16.49 8.29 5.25
CA PHE A 52 17.25 9.38 4.64
C PHE A 52 18.12 8.90 3.47
N LEU A 53 18.85 7.78 3.64
CA LEU A 53 19.69 7.23 2.58
C LEU A 53 18.91 6.92 1.30
N VAL A 54 17.75 6.28 1.41
CA VAL A 54 16.92 5.92 0.23
C VAL A 54 16.33 7.14 -0.48
N ASN A 55 16.30 8.29 0.20
CA ASN A 55 15.87 9.55 -0.40
C ASN A 55 16.99 10.31 -1.12
N LEU A 56 18.24 9.80 -1.10
CA LEU A 56 19.35 10.36 -1.88
C LEU A 56 19.21 9.95 -3.35
N ASP A 57 19.47 10.89 -4.27
CA ASP A 57 19.28 10.68 -5.71
C ASP A 57 20.26 9.66 -6.30
N PHE A 58 21.38 9.41 -5.63
CA PHE A 58 22.43 8.47 -6.00
C PHE A 58 22.39 7.13 -5.21
N PHE A 59 21.28 6.84 -4.52
CA PHE A 59 21.12 5.56 -3.83
C PHE A 59 20.78 4.46 -4.84
N SER A 60 21.60 3.40 -4.88
CA SER A 60 21.47 2.37 -5.92
C SER A 60 20.32 1.40 -5.66
N SER A 61 19.80 0.80 -6.74
CA SER A 61 18.77 -0.25 -6.68
C SER A 61 19.22 -1.46 -5.84
N ASP A 62 20.50 -1.87 -5.92
CA ASP A 62 21.01 -2.99 -5.12
C ASP A 62 20.97 -2.69 -3.62
N MET A 63 21.31 -1.47 -3.24
CA MET A 63 21.22 -1.03 -1.85
C MET A 63 19.77 -0.96 -1.36
N PHE A 64 18.87 -0.54 -2.22
CA PHE A 64 17.44 -0.50 -1.94
C PHE A 64 16.88 -1.91 -1.74
N ASN A 65 17.20 -2.84 -2.65
CA ASN A 65 16.80 -4.23 -2.55
C ASN A 65 17.32 -4.89 -1.26
N SER A 66 18.58 -4.65 -0.90
CA SER A 66 19.16 -5.12 0.36
C SER A 66 18.39 -4.60 1.57
N LEU A 67 18.04 -3.31 1.58
CA LEU A 67 17.28 -2.71 2.69
C LEU A 67 15.87 -3.29 2.82
N ILE A 68 15.17 -3.49 1.70
CA ILE A 68 13.85 -4.13 1.72
C ILE A 68 13.95 -5.55 2.27
N ASN A 69 14.97 -6.30 1.86
CA ASN A 69 15.20 -7.65 2.37
C ASN A 69 15.48 -7.67 3.88
N ASP A 70 16.27 -6.72 4.37
CA ASP A 70 16.54 -6.57 5.81
C ASP A 70 15.23 -6.31 6.57
N ILE A 71 14.38 -5.39 6.10
CA ILE A 71 13.08 -5.08 6.69
C ILE A 71 12.14 -6.31 6.66
N THR A 72 12.12 -7.05 5.55
CA THR A 72 11.30 -8.25 5.41
C THR A 72 11.62 -9.27 6.50
N ASN A 73 12.92 -9.46 6.79
CA ASN A 73 13.42 -10.46 7.74
C ASN A 73 13.51 -9.96 9.18
N ASP A 74 13.37 -8.67 9.42
CA ASP A 74 13.42 -8.10 10.77
C ASP A 74 12.18 -8.50 11.58
N GLN A 75 12.39 -9.30 12.62
CA GLN A 75 11.33 -9.79 13.52
C GLN A 75 10.95 -8.75 14.61
N SER A 76 11.73 -7.70 14.78
CA SER A 76 11.43 -6.63 15.74
C SER A 76 10.38 -5.64 15.21
N LEU A 77 10.20 -5.57 13.89
CA LEU A 77 9.23 -4.69 13.25
C LEU A 77 7.83 -5.30 13.25
N THR A 78 6.86 -4.52 13.72
CA THR A 78 5.45 -4.94 13.68
C THR A 78 4.92 -5.00 12.22
N PRO A 79 3.87 -5.78 11.95
CA PRO A 79 3.23 -5.80 10.62
C PRO A 79 2.78 -4.41 10.14
N ASN A 80 2.27 -3.56 11.04
CA ASN A 80 1.91 -2.17 10.73
C ASN A 80 3.11 -1.34 10.28
N THR A 81 4.23 -1.46 10.99
CA THR A 81 5.47 -0.77 10.64
C THR A 81 5.99 -1.24 9.27
N LYS A 82 6.00 -2.54 9.03
CA LYS A 82 6.39 -3.11 7.73
C LYS A 82 5.47 -2.61 6.61
N TYR A 83 4.16 -2.53 6.85
CA TYR A 83 3.20 -2.05 5.86
C TYR A 83 3.37 -0.55 5.54
N PHE A 84 3.62 0.26 6.56
CA PHE A 84 4.00 1.66 6.36
C PHE A 84 5.27 1.80 5.51
N LEU A 85 6.33 1.05 5.83
CA LEU A 85 7.59 1.05 5.08
C LEU A 85 7.39 0.56 3.64
N PHE A 86 6.62 -0.51 3.43
CA PHE A 86 6.26 -0.99 2.09
C PHE A 86 5.69 0.15 1.24
N TRP A 87 4.73 0.91 1.76
CA TRP A 87 4.13 2.03 1.04
C TRP A 87 5.12 3.17 0.76
N GLN A 88 6.00 3.49 1.72
CA GLN A 88 7.02 4.53 1.51
C GLN A 88 7.99 4.11 0.40
N TYR A 89 8.43 2.86 0.38
CA TYR A 89 9.35 2.34 -0.64
C TYR A 89 8.69 2.18 -2.01
N LEU A 90 7.47 1.67 -2.06
CA LEU A 90 6.72 1.59 -3.31
C LEU A 90 6.51 2.98 -3.93
N ARG A 91 6.24 3.98 -3.09
CA ARG A 91 6.10 5.36 -3.54
C ARG A 91 7.42 5.93 -4.06
N LEU A 92 8.53 5.65 -3.40
CA LEU A 92 9.86 6.10 -3.86
C LEU A 92 10.21 5.51 -5.23
N ASP A 93 9.95 4.23 -5.45
CA ASP A 93 10.14 3.57 -6.75
C ASP A 93 9.31 4.23 -7.86
N PHE A 94 8.08 4.61 -7.54
CA PHE A 94 7.19 5.28 -8.48
C PHE A 94 7.64 6.70 -8.87
N ILE A 95 8.14 7.50 -7.90
CA ILE A 95 8.50 8.91 -8.16
C ILE A 95 9.94 9.11 -8.60
N LYS A 96 10.84 8.18 -8.27
CA LYS A 96 12.24 8.18 -8.64
C LYS A 96 12.56 6.90 -9.42
N PRO A 97 12.18 6.79 -10.70
CA PRO A 97 12.56 5.64 -11.48
C PRO A 97 14.09 5.60 -11.55
N LEU A 98 14.67 4.72 -10.74
CA LEU A 98 16.11 4.46 -10.74
C LEU A 98 16.48 3.91 -12.13
N GLU A 99 17.70 4.26 -12.62
CA GLU A 99 18.20 3.80 -13.93
C GLU A 99 18.13 2.26 -14.07
N ASN A 100 18.28 1.54 -12.95
CA ASN A 100 17.98 0.12 -12.85
C ASN A 100 16.74 -0.01 -11.94
N LYS A 101 15.60 -0.40 -12.50
CA LYS A 101 14.35 -0.62 -11.73
C LYS A 101 14.63 -1.44 -10.48
N ILE A 102 14.00 -1.05 -9.37
CA ILE A 102 13.95 -1.87 -8.17
C ILE A 102 13.39 -3.23 -8.58
N ASN A 103 14.02 -4.30 -8.14
CA ASN A 103 13.47 -5.61 -8.37
C ASN A 103 12.16 -5.76 -7.55
N GLN A 104 11.03 -5.72 -8.21
CA GLN A 104 9.71 -5.81 -7.60
C GLN A 104 9.52 -7.07 -6.75
N GLU A 105 10.32 -8.13 -6.97
CA GLU A 105 10.27 -9.34 -6.15
C GLU A 105 10.55 -9.06 -4.67
N TYR A 106 11.43 -8.09 -4.36
CA TYR A 106 11.70 -7.72 -2.96
C TYR A 106 10.51 -7.01 -2.32
N LEU A 107 9.88 -6.07 -3.03
CA LEU A 107 8.65 -5.41 -2.56
C LEU A 107 7.51 -6.41 -2.40
N TRP A 108 7.39 -7.34 -3.35
CA TRP A 108 6.39 -8.41 -3.25
C TRP A 108 6.65 -9.32 -2.06
N SER A 109 7.92 -9.71 -1.82
CA SER A 109 8.32 -10.51 -0.66
C SER A 109 7.98 -9.82 0.67
N LEU A 110 8.26 -8.51 0.78
CA LEU A 110 7.88 -7.71 1.94
C LEU A 110 6.35 -7.70 2.12
N TYR A 111 5.61 -7.42 1.05
CA TYR A 111 4.15 -7.42 1.09
C TYR A 111 3.57 -8.78 1.48
N LYS A 112 4.09 -9.86 0.94
CA LYS A 112 3.70 -11.23 1.28
C LYS A 112 3.97 -11.56 2.75
N ASN A 113 5.09 -11.09 3.30
CA ASN A 113 5.37 -11.22 4.74
C ASN A 113 4.30 -10.51 5.57
N ILE A 114 3.93 -9.28 5.21
CA ILE A 114 2.87 -8.51 5.86
C ILE A 114 1.53 -9.25 5.76
N TYR A 115 1.12 -9.64 4.55
CA TYR A 115 -0.12 -10.37 4.30
C TYR A 115 -0.21 -11.65 5.14
N ASN A 116 0.85 -12.46 5.20
CA ASN A 116 0.86 -13.70 5.97
C ASN A 116 0.70 -13.45 7.48
N ASN A 117 1.28 -12.38 8.01
CA ASN A 117 1.08 -12.01 9.40
C ASN A 117 -0.39 -11.67 9.67
N TYR A 118 -1.00 -10.82 8.85
CA TYR A 118 -2.42 -10.46 9.01
C TYR A 118 -3.35 -11.65 8.75
N LYS A 119 -3.07 -12.49 7.76
CA LYS A 119 -3.88 -13.68 7.47
C LYS A 119 -4.06 -14.59 8.68
N ASN A 120 -3.05 -14.71 9.52
CA ASN A 120 -3.10 -15.55 10.72
C ASN A 120 -4.12 -15.05 11.75
N PHE A 121 -4.39 -13.73 11.82
CA PHE A 121 -5.42 -13.16 12.69
C PHE A 121 -6.84 -13.49 12.22
N PHE A 122 -7.02 -13.77 10.92
CA PHE A 122 -8.33 -13.97 10.29
C PHE A 122 -8.53 -15.41 9.79
N SER A 123 -7.88 -16.40 10.43
CA SER A 123 -7.92 -17.81 10.02
C SER A 123 -9.29 -18.51 10.14
N ASN A 124 -10.24 -17.88 10.81
CA ASN A 124 -11.59 -18.45 11.04
C ASN A 124 -12.55 -18.30 9.85
N PHE A 125 -12.15 -17.62 8.79
CA PHE A 125 -12.97 -17.44 7.60
C PHE A 125 -12.73 -18.59 6.61
N GLU A 126 -13.83 -19.16 6.08
CA GLU A 126 -13.76 -20.23 5.10
C GLU A 126 -14.07 -19.71 3.69
N PHE A 127 -13.39 -20.28 2.70
CA PHE A 127 -13.61 -19.95 1.31
C PHE A 127 -15.03 -20.32 0.86
N ILE A 128 -15.75 -19.37 0.31
CA ILE A 128 -17.11 -19.54 -0.18
C ILE A 128 -17.04 -20.10 -1.60
N CYS A 129 -17.51 -21.34 -1.79
CA CYS A 129 -17.54 -21.95 -3.12
C CYS A 129 -18.48 -21.18 -4.07
N LYS A 130 -18.17 -21.25 -5.37
CA LYS A 130 -18.83 -20.46 -6.41
C LYS A 130 -20.36 -20.57 -6.38
N GLU A 131 -20.87 -21.76 -6.12
CA GLU A 131 -22.30 -22.09 -6.10
C GLU A 131 -23.07 -21.40 -4.96
N LYS A 132 -22.35 -20.93 -3.94
CA LYS A 132 -22.94 -20.22 -2.78
C LYS A 132 -22.82 -18.70 -2.92
N ARG A 133 -22.19 -18.21 -3.98
CA ARG A 133 -21.98 -16.77 -4.20
C ARG A 133 -23.17 -16.15 -4.94
N ASN A 134 -23.39 -14.86 -4.69
CA ASN A 134 -24.34 -14.07 -5.47
C ASN A 134 -23.74 -13.72 -6.83
N GLU A 135 -24.16 -14.41 -7.88
CA GLU A 135 -23.64 -14.23 -9.26
C GLU A 135 -23.89 -12.82 -9.79
N ASN A 136 -24.86 -12.09 -9.25
CA ASN A 136 -25.18 -10.74 -9.70
C ASN A 136 -24.41 -9.65 -8.97
N LEU A 137 -23.71 -9.96 -7.87
CA LEU A 137 -23.04 -8.99 -7.03
C LEU A 137 -21.51 -9.04 -7.22
N ILE A 138 -20.91 -7.89 -7.49
CA ILE A 138 -19.46 -7.71 -7.57
C ILE A 138 -19.04 -6.62 -6.58
N PHE A 139 -18.00 -6.88 -5.78
CA PHE A 139 -17.38 -5.85 -4.98
C PHE A 139 -16.16 -5.28 -5.71
N ILE A 140 -15.99 -3.96 -5.64
CA ILE A 140 -14.82 -3.26 -6.18
C ILE A 140 -14.09 -2.60 -5.04
N PHE A 141 -12.85 -3.02 -4.80
CA PHE A 141 -11.99 -2.46 -3.77
C PHE A 141 -11.00 -1.47 -4.34
N THR A 142 -10.68 -0.46 -3.54
CA THR A 142 -9.59 0.48 -3.82
C THR A 142 -8.97 0.96 -2.50
N GLY A 143 -7.67 1.26 -2.53
CA GLY A 143 -6.96 1.86 -1.37
C GLY A 143 -7.13 3.38 -1.26
N GLN A 144 -7.69 4.05 -2.31
CA GLN A 144 -7.92 5.49 -2.32
C GLN A 144 -9.07 5.87 -3.26
N PHE A 145 -9.91 6.80 -2.80
CA PHE A 145 -11.01 7.35 -3.60
C PHE A 145 -11.03 8.88 -3.48
N LEU A 146 -10.77 9.61 -4.57
CA LEU A 146 -10.65 11.07 -4.59
C LEU A 146 -11.63 11.77 -5.57
N GLY A 147 -12.66 11.06 -6.03
CA GLY A 147 -13.64 11.59 -6.97
C GLY A 147 -13.18 11.50 -8.43
N GLU A 148 -14.04 11.97 -9.36
CA GLU A 148 -13.93 11.72 -10.81
C GLU A 148 -12.71 12.35 -11.48
N LEU A 149 -12.11 13.39 -10.90
CA LEU A 149 -10.92 14.04 -11.45
C LEU A 149 -9.63 13.25 -11.19
N HIS A 150 -9.67 12.27 -10.29
CA HIS A 150 -8.55 11.40 -9.97
C HIS A 150 -8.54 10.18 -10.89
N ALA A 151 -7.49 10.02 -11.69
CA ALA A 151 -7.43 8.98 -12.73
C ALA A 151 -7.72 7.55 -12.23
N PRO A 152 -7.13 7.04 -11.10
CA PRO A 152 -7.49 5.73 -10.56
C PRO A 152 -8.96 5.63 -10.13
N THR A 153 -9.52 6.68 -9.52
CA THR A 153 -10.93 6.71 -9.14
C THR A 153 -11.84 6.70 -10.36
N LYS A 154 -11.49 7.48 -11.41
CA LYS A 154 -12.24 7.47 -12.67
C LYS A 154 -12.20 6.10 -13.32
N LEU A 155 -11.06 5.44 -13.36
CA LEU A 155 -10.92 4.06 -13.88
C LEU A 155 -11.87 3.10 -13.14
N LEU A 156 -11.91 3.19 -11.81
CA LEU A 156 -12.80 2.39 -10.96
C LEU A 156 -14.28 2.64 -11.31
N LEU A 157 -14.69 3.92 -11.37
CA LEU A 157 -16.06 4.31 -11.69
C LEU A 157 -16.50 3.86 -13.09
N GLU A 158 -15.62 3.95 -14.09
CA GLU A 158 -15.86 3.41 -15.44
C GLU A 158 -16.09 1.90 -15.40
N ARG A 159 -15.28 1.12 -14.65
CA ARG A 159 -15.48 -0.32 -14.49
C ARG A 159 -16.82 -0.63 -13.83
N ALA A 160 -17.14 0.07 -12.73
CA ALA A 160 -18.41 -0.08 -12.03
C ALA A 160 -19.60 0.22 -12.96
N TYR A 161 -19.52 1.31 -13.73
CA TYR A 161 -20.54 1.70 -14.70
C TYR A 161 -20.77 0.61 -15.76
N HIS A 162 -19.72 0.11 -16.39
CA HIS A 162 -19.85 -0.92 -17.42
C HIS A 162 -20.36 -2.25 -16.85
N LEU A 163 -19.90 -2.67 -15.69
CA LEU A 163 -20.41 -3.88 -15.04
C LEU A 163 -21.91 -3.75 -14.75
N LYS A 164 -22.36 -2.59 -14.28
CA LYS A 164 -23.78 -2.35 -13.99
C LYS A 164 -24.63 -2.25 -15.25
N LYS A 165 -24.21 -1.46 -16.26
CA LYS A 165 -25.00 -1.18 -17.47
C LYS A 165 -24.96 -2.29 -18.51
N ASN A 166 -23.78 -2.83 -18.78
CA ASN A 166 -23.60 -3.79 -19.86
C ASN A 166 -23.78 -5.24 -19.43
N PHE A 167 -23.51 -5.52 -18.15
CA PHE A 167 -23.58 -6.89 -17.59
C PHE A 167 -24.67 -7.06 -16.55
N ASN A 168 -25.46 -6.02 -16.28
CA ASN A 168 -26.54 -6.01 -15.29
C ASN A 168 -26.12 -6.53 -13.92
N LYS A 169 -24.91 -6.13 -13.46
CA LYS A 169 -24.38 -6.51 -12.15
C LYS A 169 -24.72 -5.47 -11.09
N GLU A 170 -24.96 -5.91 -9.88
CA GLU A 170 -24.98 -5.09 -8.69
C GLU A 170 -23.55 -4.83 -8.25
N ILE A 171 -23.24 -3.61 -7.85
CA ILE A 171 -21.89 -3.19 -7.49
C ILE A 171 -21.90 -2.57 -6.10
N LEU A 172 -20.95 -2.95 -5.26
CA LEU A 172 -20.56 -2.22 -4.05
C LEU A 172 -19.10 -1.80 -4.19
N ILE A 173 -18.83 -0.51 -4.04
CA ILE A 173 -17.46 0.03 -3.97
C ILE A 173 -17.05 0.11 -2.51
N ILE A 174 -15.86 -0.43 -2.19
CA ILE A 174 -15.25 -0.36 -0.86
C ILE A 174 -13.89 0.35 -0.98
N ASN A 175 -13.80 1.57 -0.44
CA ASN A 175 -12.55 2.28 -0.27
C ASN A 175 -11.96 1.96 1.12
N THR A 176 -10.91 1.16 1.14
CA THR A 176 -10.24 0.77 2.39
C THR A 176 -9.37 1.89 2.97
N SER A 177 -9.06 2.91 2.17
CA SER A 177 -8.19 4.04 2.56
C SER A 177 -6.77 3.60 3.00
N GLU A 178 -6.28 2.47 2.48
CA GLU A 178 -4.98 1.88 2.82
C GLU A 178 -3.81 2.45 2.00
N LEU A 179 -4.07 3.15 0.89
CA LEU A 179 -3.00 3.69 0.06
C LEU A 179 -2.16 4.68 0.86
N LEU A 180 -0.84 4.46 0.93
CA LEU A 180 0.07 5.33 1.68
C LEU A 180 -0.45 5.62 3.09
N THR A 181 -0.68 4.56 3.85
CA THR A 181 -1.20 4.61 5.23
C THR A 181 -0.47 5.63 6.11
N LYS A 182 -1.22 6.28 7.00
CA LYS A 182 -0.67 7.16 8.04
C LYS A 182 -0.28 6.40 9.31
N LYS A 183 -0.74 5.16 9.47
CA LYS A 183 -0.49 4.35 10.66
C LYS A 183 0.96 3.87 10.68
N ALA A 184 1.82 4.67 11.30
CA ALA A 184 3.24 4.41 11.43
C ALA A 184 3.68 4.48 12.88
N GLU A 185 4.49 3.51 13.30
CA GLU A 185 5.11 3.46 14.63
C GLU A 185 6.52 4.05 14.61
N ILE A 186 7.07 4.30 13.42
CA ILE A 186 8.41 4.84 13.22
C ILE A 186 8.40 6.06 12.32
N PRO A 187 9.31 7.02 12.56
CA PRO A 187 9.49 8.14 11.65
C PRO A 187 10.17 7.72 10.36
N PHE A 188 9.86 8.43 9.28
CA PHE A 188 10.47 8.26 7.96
C PHE A 188 10.86 9.63 7.40
N PHE A 189 12.06 9.73 6.81
CA PHE A 189 12.54 10.99 6.23
C PHE A 189 11.73 11.32 4.98
N GLU A 190 11.09 12.49 4.97
CA GLU A 190 10.21 12.94 3.88
C GLU A 190 9.09 11.92 3.56
N SER A 191 8.46 11.40 4.60
CA SER A 191 7.31 10.49 4.46
C SER A 191 6.21 11.12 3.60
N THR A 192 5.59 10.28 2.79
CA THR A 192 4.46 10.66 1.94
C THR A 192 3.19 9.93 2.40
N PHE A 193 2.08 10.65 2.43
CA PHE A 193 0.77 10.11 2.78
C PHE A 193 -0.22 10.37 1.66
N ALA A 194 -1.18 9.46 1.47
CA ALA A 194 -2.25 9.68 0.52
C ALA A 194 -3.30 10.65 1.06
N ASN A 195 -3.92 11.39 0.16
CA ASN A 195 -5.08 12.21 0.50
C ASN A 195 -6.31 11.31 0.72
N LYS A 196 -7.15 11.69 1.68
CA LYS A 196 -8.47 11.11 1.94
C LYS A 196 -9.51 12.21 1.94
N ILE A 197 -10.64 11.97 1.35
CA ILE A 197 -11.79 12.88 1.40
C ILE A 197 -12.72 12.35 2.49
N ASP A 198 -12.65 12.96 3.67
CA ASP A 198 -13.36 12.46 4.87
C ASP A 198 -14.89 12.50 4.71
N SER A 199 -15.44 13.41 3.90
CA SER A 199 -16.88 13.47 3.65
C SER A 199 -17.45 12.21 3.00
N TYR A 200 -16.63 11.44 2.29
CA TYR A 200 -17.05 10.18 1.70
C TYR A 200 -17.33 9.07 2.73
N SER A 201 -16.82 9.21 3.95
CA SER A 201 -17.15 8.25 5.02
C SER A 201 -18.58 8.41 5.56
N ASN A 202 -19.26 9.50 5.20
CA ASN A 202 -20.63 9.81 5.65
C ASN A 202 -21.69 9.53 4.60
N ILE A 203 -21.30 8.99 3.45
CA ILE A 203 -22.25 8.64 2.37
C ILE A 203 -22.25 7.13 2.16
N ASN A 204 -23.38 6.62 1.70
CA ASN A 204 -23.59 5.20 1.41
C ASN A 204 -23.73 4.89 -0.09
N GLN A 205 -23.70 5.93 -0.93
CA GLN A 205 -23.77 5.79 -2.40
C GLN A 205 -23.06 6.95 -3.11
N ILE A 206 -22.62 6.69 -4.33
CA ILE A 206 -22.01 7.64 -5.24
C ILE A 206 -22.79 7.67 -6.54
N SER A 207 -23.13 8.90 -7.00
CA SER A 207 -23.68 9.13 -8.33
C SER A 207 -22.56 9.18 -9.36
N TYR A 208 -22.68 8.40 -10.42
CA TYR A 208 -21.77 8.47 -11.56
C TYR A 208 -22.54 8.34 -12.87
N ARG A 209 -22.50 9.36 -13.73
CA ARG A 209 -23.35 9.49 -14.92
C ARG A 209 -24.84 9.33 -14.53
N ASP A 210 -25.51 8.33 -15.07
CA ASP A 210 -26.92 8.03 -14.86
C ASP A 210 -27.17 6.83 -13.91
N ILE A 211 -26.19 6.50 -13.06
CA ILE A 211 -26.32 5.41 -12.07
C ILE A 211 -25.93 5.84 -10.67
N GLU A 212 -26.59 5.21 -9.69
CA GLU A 212 -26.19 5.25 -8.28
C GLU A 212 -25.47 3.93 -7.94
N ILE A 213 -24.34 4.05 -7.23
CA ILE A 213 -23.48 2.92 -6.84
C ILE A 213 -23.35 2.92 -5.32
N PRO A 214 -23.76 1.86 -4.62
CA PRO A 214 -23.45 1.67 -3.20
C PRO A 214 -21.97 1.85 -2.92
N PHE A 215 -21.66 2.55 -1.83
CA PHE A 215 -20.31 2.94 -1.49
C PHE A 215 -20.06 2.83 0.01
N TYR A 216 -18.88 2.35 0.36
CA TYR A 216 -18.38 2.31 1.73
C TYR A 216 -16.94 2.84 1.76
N GLN A 217 -16.62 3.67 2.75
CA GLN A 217 -15.25 4.11 3.01
C GLN A 217 -14.91 3.90 4.48
N SER A 218 -13.77 3.24 4.73
CA SER A 218 -13.22 3.09 6.08
C SER A 218 -13.00 4.45 6.76
N ASN A 219 -13.41 4.55 8.02
CA ASN A 219 -13.26 5.74 8.85
C ASN A 219 -12.00 5.74 9.70
N THR A 220 -11.38 4.58 9.88
CA THR A 220 -10.21 4.39 10.72
C THR A 220 -8.92 4.63 9.95
N ASP A 221 -7.82 4.82 10.67
CA ASP A 221 -6.48 4.77 10.09
C ASP A 221 -6.11 3.30 9.84
N MET A 222 -6.12 2.92 8.58
CA MET A 222 -5.85 1.55 8.15
C MET A 222 -4.33 1.26 8.08
N PRO A 223 -3.92 -0.01 8.25
CA PRO A 223 -4.74 -1.19 8.56
C PRO A 223 -5.20 -1.20 10.02
N ASP A 224 -6.46 -1.49 10.23
CA ASP A 224 -7.07 -1.67 11.55
C ASP A 224 -7.77 -3.03 11.61
N GLU A 225 -7.44 -3.84 12.63
CA GLU A 225 -7.91 -5.23 12.70
C GLU A 225 -9.44 -5.33 12.83
N ASN A 226 -10.07 -4.43 13.58
CA ASN A 226 -11.53 -4.44 13.75
C ASN A 226 -12.22 -4.03 12.46
N GLU A 227 -11.67 -3.05 11.75
CA GLU A 227 -12.23 -2.60 10.49
C GLU A 227 -12.02 -3.63 9.38
N ILE A 228 -10.86 -4.29 9.33
CA ILE A 228 -10.62 -5.42 8.42
C ILE A 228 -11.64 -6.54 8.71
N LEU A 229 -11.84 -6.90 9.97
CA LEU A 229 -12.83 -7.90 10.39
C LEU A 229 -14.25 -7.53 9.96
N ASN A 230 -14.64 -6.26 10.12
CA ASN A 230 -15.90 -5.73 9.65
C ASN A 230 -16.08 -5.91 8.14
N ILE A 231 -15.08 -5.53 7.34
CA ILE A 231 -15.12 -5.68 5.88
C ILE A 231 -15.15 -7.17 5.46
N LEU A 232 -14.37 -8.04 6.10
CA LEU A 232 -14.42 -9.50 5.85
C LEU A 232 -15.80 -10.07 6.17
N SER A 233 -16.44 -9.59 7.24
CA SER A 233 -17.80 -10.01 7.62
C SER A 233 -18.84 -9.56 6.59
N ILE A 234 -18.70 -8.35 6.04
CA ILE A 234 -19.53 -7.86 4.92
C ILE A 234 -19.36 -8.78 3.69
N VAL A 235 -18.13 -9.15 3.34
CA VAL A 235 -17.87 -10.07 2.22
C VAL A 235 -18.50 -11.46 2.49
N GLN A 236 -18.39 -11.97 3.72
CA GLN A 236 -18.98 -13.26 4.11
C GLN A 236 -20.50 -13.25 4.09
N GLU A 237 -21.14 -12.15 4.48
CA GLU A 237 -22.60 -11.98 4.49
C GLU A 237 -23.16 -11.87 3.07
N TYR A 238 -22.59 -10.95 2.27
CA TYR A 238 -23.12 -10.64 0.93
C TYR A 238 -22.67 -11.62 -0.15
N LYS A 239 -21.57 -12.37 0.08
CA LYS A 239 -21.04 -13.42 -0.80
C LYS A 239 -20.92 -12.98 -2.26
N PRO A 240 -20.17 -11.91 -2.58
CA PRO A 240 -20.05 -11.43 -3.96
C PRO A 240 -19.53 -12.53 -4.87
N TYR A 241 -19.84 -12.45 -6.16
CA TYR A 241 -19.38 -13.42 -7.16
C TYR A 241 -17.86 -13.43 -7.25
N PHE A 242 -17.27 -12.23 -7.32
CA PHE A 242 -15.84 -12.01 -7.15
C PHE A 242 -15.59 -10.58 -6.62
N ILE A 243 -14.33 -10.33 -6.25
CA ILE A 243 -13.84 -9.01 -5.87
C ILE A 243 -12.91 -8.51 -6.97
N LEU A 244 -13.09 -7.28 -7.44
CA LEU A 244 -12.16 -6.56 -8.29
C LEU A 244 -11.36 -5.59 -7.41
N ASN A 245 -10.07 -5.87 -7.21
CA ASN A 245 -9.16 -5.04 -6.43
C ASN A 245 -8.39 -4.11 -7.38
N ILE A 246 -8.64 -2.79 -7.32
CA ILE A 246 -8.03 -1.79 -8.19
C ILE A 246 -6.89 -1.08 -7.45
N GLY A 247 -5.67 -1.29 -7.93
CA GLY A 247 -4.42 -0.78 -7.37
C GLY A 247 -3.55 -1.86 -6.76
N SER A 248 -2.41 -1.46 -6.21
CA SER A 248 -1.46 -2.34 -5.53
C SER A 248 -1.62 -2.28 -4.01
N GLY A 249 -1.19 -3.32 -3.32
CA GLY A 249 -0.96 -3.28 -1.88
C GLY A 249 -2.20 -3.06 -1.00
N ASN A 250 -3.40 -3.37 -1.49
CA ASN A 250 -4.62 -3.28 -0.70
C ASN A 250 -4.76 -4.54 0.16
N LEU A 251 -4.27 -4.47 1.40
CA LEU A 251 -4.19 -5.61 2.31
C LEU A 251 -5.58 -6.20 2.62
N THR A 252 -6.57 -5.35 2.88
CA THR A 252 -7.94 -5.80 3.18
C THR A 252 -8.56 -6.54 2.01
N ALA A 253 -8.41 -6.03 0.78
CA ALA A 253 -8.88 -6.71 -0.42
C ALA A 253 -8.19 -8.07 -0.61
N ASP A 254 -6.88 -8.13 -0.38
CA ASP A 254 -6.12 -9.37 -0.49
C ASP A 254 -6.49 -10.39 0.61
N LEU A 255 -6.79 -9.94 1.82
CA LEU A 255 -7.31 -10.82 2.87
C LEU A 255 -8.70 -11.41 2.50
N CYS A 256 -9.54 -10.65 1.78
CA CYS A 256 -10.81 -11.15 1.24
C CYS A 256 -10.61 -12.28 0.21
N SER A 257 -9.40 -12.46 -0.35
CA SER A 257 -9.09 -13.57 -1.24
C SER A 257 -9.23 -14.95 -0.57
N ASN A 258 -9.20 -14.98 0.77
CA ASN A 258 -9.46 -16.19 1.54
C ASN A 258 -10.97 -16.54 1.63
N LEU A 259 -11.86 -15.62 1.23
CA LEU A 259 -13.31 -15.80 1.24
C LEU A 259 -13.88 -16.04 -0.16
N VAL A 260 -13.45 -15.22 -1.12
CA VAL A 260 -13.97 -15.27 -2.50
C VAL A 260 -12.84 -15.00 -3.49
N THR A 261 -13.05 -15.37 -4.75
CA THR A 261 -12.08 -15.05 -5.81
C THR A 261 -11.85 -13.55 -5.91
N THR A 262 -10.59 -13.14 -5.82
CA THR A 262 -10.17 -11.75 -5.96
C THR A 262 -9.30 -11.59 -7.21
N VAL A 263 -9.57 -10.54 -7.97
CA VAL A 263 -8.90 -10.18 -9.22
C VAL A 263 -8.20 -8.86 -9.01
N SER A 264 -6.88 -8.79 -9.13
CA SER A 264 -6.14 -7.53 -9.05
C SER A 264 -6.05 -6.87 -10.42
N PHE A 265 -6.25 -5.56 -10.43
CA PHE A 265 -6.17 -4.71 -11.61
C PHE A 265 -5.21 -3.53 -11.33
N PRO A 266 -4.09 -3.41 -12.06
CA PRO A 266 -3.12 -2.34 -11.82
C PRO A 266 -3.66 -0.97 -12.25
N THR A 267 -3.17 0.08 -11.59
CA THR A 267 -3.40 1.48 -11.98
C THR A 267 -2.17 2.11 -12.64
N THR A 268 -1.11 1.32 -12.82
CA THR A 268 0.16 1.69 -13.45
C THR A 268 0.49 0.70 -14.57
N SER A 269 1.62 0.87 -15.25
CA SER A 269 2.11 -0.05 -16.30
C SER A 269 2.64 -1.38 -15.74
N ASP A 270 2.95 -1.45 -14.47
CA ASP A 270 3.50 -2.65 -13.83
C ASP A 270 2.38 -3.48 -13.20
N LEU A 271 2.63 -4.78 -12.98
CA LEU A 271 1.68 -5.65 -12.29
C LEU A 271 1.40 -5.12 -10.87
N ALA A 272 0.15 -5.23 -10.46
CA ALA A 272 -0.22 -4.86 -9.09
C ALA A 272 0.44 -5.83 -8.09
N ILE A 273 1.12 -5.29 -7.07
CA ILE A 273 1.55 -6.08 -5.92
C ILE A 273 0.30 -6.45 -5.13
N SER A 274 -0.04 -7.74 -5.12
CA SER A 274 -1.28 -8.24 -4.51
C SER A 274 -1.17 -9.75 -4.30
N GLU A 275 -1.85 -10.29 -3.29
CA GLU A 275 -2.04 -11.72 -3.04
C GLU A 275 -3.41 -12.21 -3.57
N SER A 276 -3.98 -11.52 -4.53
CA SER A 276 -5.17 -11.93 -5.28
C SER A 276 -4.90 -13.21 -6.09
N GLN A 277 -5.93 -14.04 -6.32
CA GLN A 277 -5.78 -15.27 -7.11
C GLN A 277 -5.58 -15.02 -8.61
N ILE A 278 -6.05 -13.89 -9.11
CA ILE A 278 -5.99 -13.55 -10.54
C ILE A 278 -5.39 -12.16 -10.68
N HIS A 279 -4.43 -12.02 -11.57
CA HIS A 279 -3.81 -10.75 -11.96
C HIS A 279 -4.13 -10.46 -13.43
N ILE A 280 -4.53 -9.21 -13.73
CA ILE A 280 -4.87 -8.75 -15.08
C ILE A 280 -3.85 -7.72 -15.54
#